data_217f3ee461f17f6212ce4d4609f74d8e
#
_entry.id   217f3ee461f17f6212ce4d4609f74d8e
#
_cell.length_a   1.000
_cell.length_b   1.000
_cell.length_c   1.000
_cell.angle_alpha   90.00
_cell.angle_beta   90.00
_cell.angle_gamma   90.00
#
_symmetry.space_group_name_H-M   'P 1'
#
loop_
_entity.id
_entity.type
_entity.pdbx_description
1 polymer ?
#
loop_
_entity_poly.entity_id
_entity_poly.type
_entity_poly.pdbx_seq_one_letter_code
_entity_poly.pdbx_strand_id
1 'polypeptide(L)'
;VPSELHFAVVVPEVMVSTEYARSVLPNHVPFKEAVQNVSHASLFVTSLITHQLSNLSVALDDNLHVPYRKTLIPHCDKVFDAAKAAGAYGATISGSGSTLIAYVDKAHVQDVADAMGAVFTANGIDNRTYCLEADTTGASII
;
A
#
# COMPACT_ATOMS: atom_id res chain seq x y z
N VAL A 1 -3.48 -11.02 -12.07
CA VAL A 1 -3.89 -9.67 -11.64
C VAL A 1 -4.74 -9.07 -12.75
N PRO A 2 -5.92 -8.48 -12.45
CA PRO A 2 -6.74 -7.81 -13.44
C PRO A 2 -5.97 -6.69 -14.17
N SER A 3 -6.14 -6.57 -15.48
CA SER A 3 -5.47 -5.55 -16.31
C SER A 3 -5.93 -4.13 -16.00
N GLU A 4 -7.11 -3.97 -15.43
CA GLU A 4 -7.65 -2.69 -14.98
C GLU A 4 -7.05 -2.20 -13.66
N LEU A 5 -6.38 -3.09 -12.91
CA LEU A 5 -5.71 -2.72 -11.66
C LEU A 5 -4.33 -2.13 -11.92
N HIS A 6 -4.14 -0.92 -11.43
CA HIS A 6 -2.89 -0.17 -11.48
C HIS A 6 -2.42 0.16 -10.06
N PHE A 7 -1.18 0.60 -9.95
CA PHE A 7 -0.54 0.89 -8.68
C PHE A 7 0.07 2.29 -8.71
N ALA A 8 -0.32 3.13 -7.76
CA ALA A 8 0.37 4.37 -7.47
C ALA A 8 1.36 4.12 -6.32
N VAL A 9 2.62 4.42 -6.55
CA VAL A 9 3.70 4.17 -5.59
C VAL A 9 4.38 5.48 -5.24
N VAL A 10 4.64 5.73 -3.95
CA VAL A 10 5.47 6.84 -3.49
C VAL A 10 6.66 6.31 -2.68
N VAL A 11 7.84 6.79 -3.02
CA VAL A 11 9.09 6.45 -2.37
C VAL A 11 9.64 7.71 -1.70
N PRO A 12 9.38 7.92 -0.40
CA PRO A 12 9.93 9.07 0.33
C PRO A 12 11.42 8.86 0.63
N GLU A 13 12.19 9.95 0.72
CA GLU A 13 13.57 9.90 1.20
C GLU A 13 13.62 9.74 2.74
N VAL A 14 13.05 8.64 3.20
CA VAL A 14 13.02 8.22 4.60
C VAL A 14 13.65 6.83 4.70
N MET A 15 14.75 6.74 5.43
CA MET A 15 15.45 5.46 5.59
C MET A 15 14.83 4.63 6.70
N VAL A 16 14.26 3.47 6.33
CA VAL A 16 13.76 2.46 7.27
C VAL A 16 14.46 1.14 6.97
N SER A 17 15.35 0.69 7.86
CA SER A 17 15.98 -0.61 7.67
C SER A 17 14.97 -1.74 7.86
N THR A 18 15.12 -2.82 7.08
CA THR A 18 14.26 -4.01 7.20
C THR A 18 14.34 -4.64 8.59
N GLU A 19 15.53 -4.61 9.21
CA GLU A 19 15.75 -5.12 10.56
C GLU A 19 14.94 -4.30 11.58
N TYR A 20 15.02 -2.97 11.49
CA TYR A 20 14.25 -2.09 12.37
C TYR A 20 12.74 -2.23 12.15
N ALA A 21 12.29 -2.32 10.89
CA ALA A 21 10.89 -2.55 10.57
C ALA A 21 10.35 -3.91 11.05
N ARG A 22 11.22 -4.89 11.30
CA ARG A 22 10.86 -6.16 11.93
C ARG A 22 10.83 -6.07 13.45
N SER A 23 11.74 -5.29 14.03
CA SER A 23 11.86 -5.18 15.50
C SER A 23 10.66 -4.51 16.17
N VAL A 24 9.90 -3.69 15.44
CA VAL A 24 8.69 -3.03 15.97
C VAL A 24 7.45 -3.92 15.96
N LEU A 25 7.52 -5.10 15.34
CA LEU A 25 6.39 -6.03 15.31
C LEU A 25 6.22 -6.73 16.65
N PRO A 26 4.97 -6.92 17.13
CA PRO A 26 4.72 -7.62 18.38
C PRO A 26 4.98 -9.13 18.23
N ASN A 27 5.38 -9.77 19.30
CA ASN A 27 5.52 -11.25 19.35
C ASN A 27 4.16 -11.98 19.35
N HIS A 28 3.08 -11.30 19.71
CA HIS A 28 1.74 -11.85 19.81
C HIS A 28 0.73 -10.79 19.36
N VAL A 29 -0.34 -11.24 18.71
CA VAL A 29 -1.48 -10.40 18.33
C VAL A 29 -2.78 -11.00 18.91
N PRO A 30 -3.80 -10.19 19.16
CA PRO A 30 -5.11 -10.69 19.58
C PRO A 30 -5.69 -11.66 18.54
N PHE A 31 -6.28 -12.76 19.00
CA PHE A 31 -6.85 -13.78 18.12
C PHE A 31 -7.85 -13.21 17.10
N LYS A 32 -8.67 -12.21 17.51
CA LYS A 32 -9.61 -11.53 16.62
C LYS A 32 -8.92 -10.82 15.46
N GLU A 33 -7.81 -10.16 15.70
CA GLU A 33 -7.02 -9.46 14.66
C GLU A 33 -6.38 -10.46 13.69
N ALA A 34 -5.88 -11.59 14.20
CA ALA A 34 -5.36 -12.65 13.35
C ALA A 34 -6.45 -13.23 12.43
N VAL A 35 -7.65 -13.51 12.97
CA VAL A 35 -8.79 -14.00 12.18
C VAL A 35 -9.21 -12.97 11.12
N GLN A 36 -9.26 -11.69 11.48
CA GLN A 36 -9.58 -10.61 10.55
C GLN A 36 -8.56 -10.55 9.40
N ASN A 37 -7.27 -10.59 9.69
CA ASN A 37 -6.24 -10.57 8.65
C ASN A 37 -6.31 -11.78 7.69
N VAL A 38 -6.60 -12.98 8.19
CA VAL A 38 -6.81 -14.17 7.34
C VAL A 38 -8.02 -13.96 6.42
N SER A 39 -9.12 -13.40 6.95
CA SER A 39 -10.30 -13.03 6.17
C SER A 39 -9.97 -12.01 5.07
N HIS A 40 -9.22 -10.96 5.42
CA HIS A 40 -8.81 -9.91 4.47
C HIS A 40 -7.89 -10.45 3.38
N ALA A 41 -6.93 -11.32 3.72
CA ALA A 41 -6.07 -11.97 2.73
C ALA A 41 -6.88 -12.84 1.75
N SER A 42 -7.88 -13.58 2.25
CA SER A 42 -8.78 -14.37 1.41
C SER A 42 -9.65 -13.48 0.51
N LEU A 43 -10.18 -12.37 1.06
CA LEU A 43 -10.95 -11.39 0.32
C LEU A 43 -10.10 -10.72 -0.77
N PHE A 44 -8.84 -10.39 -0.47
CA PHE A 44 -7.90 -9.82 -1.44
C PHE A 44 -7.75 -10.71 -2.67
N VAL A 45 -7.42 -12.00 -2.46
CA VAL A 45 -7.26 -12.97 -3.55
C VAL A 45 -8.56 -13.13 -4.34
N THR A 46 -9.70 -13.28 -3.63
CA THR A 46 -11.02 -13.43 -4.27
C THR A 46 -11.35 -12.20 -5.11
N SER A 47 -11.10 -11.00 -4.60
CA SER A 47 -11.38 -9.73 -5.30
C SER A 47 -10.60 -9.62 -6.62
N LEU A 48 -9.34 -10.06 -6.62
CA LEU A 48 -8.54 -10.08 -7.85
C LEU A 48 -9.07 -11.10 -8.87
N ILE A 49 -9.47 -12.29 -8.43
CA ILE A 49 -9.96 -13.36 -9.31
C ILE A 49 -11.34 -13.01 -9.89
N THR A 50 -12.20 -12.37 -9.09
CA THR A 50 -13.58 -12.03 -9.50
C THR A 50 -13.72 -10.63 -10.09
N HIS A 51 -12.62 -9.87 -10.22
CA HIS A 51 -12.59 -8.47 -10.69
C HIS A 51 -13.43 -7.52 -9.84
N GLN A 52 -13.67 -7.84 -8.56
CA GLN A 52 -14.43 -6.98 -7.63
C GLN A 52 -13.47 -6.08 -6.85
N LEU A 53 -12.82 -5.16 -7.56
CA LEU A 53 -11.74 -4.32 -7.01
C LEU A 53 -12.18 -3.37 -5.89
N SER A 54 -13.45 -3.01 -5.81
CA SER A 54 -14.00 -2.20 -4.71
C SER A 54 -13.81 -2.86 -3.32
N ASN A 55 -13.75 -4.20 -3.25
CA ASN A 55 -13.50 -4.93 -2.01
C ASN A 55 -12.08 -4.71 -1.47
N LEU A 56 -11.15 -4.22 -2.30
CA LEU A 56 -9.79 -3.90 -1.85
C LEU A 56 -9.77 -2.83 -0.76
N SER A 57 -10.81 -1.99 -0.67
CA SER A 57 -10.98 -1.02 0.41
C SER A 57 -11.03 -1.66 1.81
N VAL A 58 -11.50 -2.90 1.90
CA VAL A 58 -11.53 -3.71 3.12
C VAL A 58 -10.37 -4.71 3.15
N ALA A 59 -10.07 -5.33 2.02
CA ALA A 59 -9.08 -6.38 1.93
C ALA A 59 -7.63 -5.93 2.23
N LEU A 60 -7.34 -4.63 2.04
CA LEU A 60 -6.04 -4.03 2.34
C LEU A 60 -5.91 -3.52 3.79
N ASP A 61 -6.95 -3.63 4.59
CA ASP A 61 -6.88 -3.29 6.01
C ASP A 61 -6.11 -4.39 6.77
N ASP A 62 -4.98 -4.00 7.35
CA ASP A 62 -4.04 -4.91 8.01
C ASP A 62 -3.88 -4.57 9.49
N ASN A 63 -3.97 -5.58 10.35
CA ASN A 63 -3.78 -5.46 11.79
C ASN A 63 -2.48 -6.11 12.29
N LEU A 64 -1.69 -6.75 11.40
CA LEU A 64 -0.51 -7.51 11.79
C LEU A 64 0.81 -6.73 11.67
N HIS A 65 0.92 -5.84 10.68
CA HIS A 65 2.18 -5.10 10.50
C HIS A 65 2.00 -3.60 10.25
N VAL A 66 0.99 -3.17 9.50
CA VAL A 66 0.80 -1.75 9.16
C VAL A 66 0.65 -0.87 10.39
N PRO A 67 -0.14 -1.20 11.43
CA PRO A 67 -0.30 -0.36 12.62
C PRO A 67 1.03 -0.06 13.34
N TYR A 68 1.97 -0.98 13.28
CA TYR A 68 3.28 -0.85 13.92
C TYR A 68 4.28 -0.14 13.02
N ARG A 69 4.37 -0.54 11.74
CA ARG A 69 5.35 0.01 10.80
C ARG A 69 5.05 1.42 10.34
N LYS A 70 3.78 1.82 10.26
CA LYS A 70 3.41 3.18 9.86
C LYS A 70 3.99 4.25 10.78
N THR A 71 4.30 3.92 12.04
CA THR A 71 4.95 4.83 12.99
C THR A 71 6.38 5.19 12.60
N LEU A 72 7.00 4.38 11.73
CA LEU A 72 8.35 4.60 11.21
C LEU A 72 8.37 5.50 9.96
N ILE A 73 7.20 5.78 9.39
CA ILE A 73 7.05 6.54 8.15
C ILE A 73 6.29 7.83 8.46
N PRO A 74 6.96 8.98 8.45
CA PRO A 74 6.30 10.26 8.73
C PRO A 74 5.08 10.46 7.83
N HIS A 75 3.99 10.93 8.40
CA HIS A 75 2.75 11.25 7.68
C HIS A 75 2.07 10.09 6.95
N CYS A 76 2.41 8.83 7.24
CA CYS A 76 1.87 7.63 6.58
C CYS A 76 0.33 7.63 6.49
N ASP A 77 -0.36 7.91 7.61
CA ASP A 77 -1.83 7.96 7.62
C ASP A 77 -2.38 9.05 6.68
N LYS A 78 -1.74 10.23 6.63
CA LYS A 78 -2.15 11.31 5.71
C LYS A 78 -1.97 10.92 4.24
N VAL A 79 -0.92 10.15 3.93
CA VAL A 79 -0.69 9.63 2.56
C VAL A 79 -1.77 8.62 2.19
N PHE A 80 -2.15 7.73 3.10
CA PHE A 80 -3.24 6.78 2.88
C PHE A 80 -4.58 7.48 2.66
N ASP A 81 -4.86 8.51 3.46
CA ASP A 81 -6.09 9.31 3.32
C ASP A 81 -6.11 10.08 2.00
N ALA A 82 -4.98 10.69 1.60
CA ALA A 82 -4.83 11.38 0.33
C ALA A 82 -5.03 10.43 -0.86
N ALA A 83 -4.45 9.22 -0.81
CA ALA A 83 -4.64 8.21 -1.84
C ALA A 83 -6.12 7.83 -2.00
N LYS A 84 -6.82 7.56 -0.90
CA LYS A 84 -8.25 7.22 -0.91
C LYS A 84 -9.10 8.37 -1.42
N ALA A 85 -8.82 9.60 -1.00
CA ALA A 85 -9.52 10.80 -1.46
C ALA A 85 -9.35 11.06 -2.96
N ALA A 86 -8.21 10.66 -3.53
CA ALA A 86 -7.92 10.76 -4.97
C ALA A 86 -8.47 9.59 -5.80
N GLY A 87 -9.13 8.59 -5.18
CA GLY A 87 -9.82 7.50 -5.88
C GLY A 87 -9.15 6.12 -5.75
N ALA A 88 -8.14 5.96 -4.89
CA ALA A 88 -7.60 4.63 -4.63
C ALA A 88 -8.61 3.72 -3.93
N TYR A 89 -8.65 2.45 -4.32
CA TYR A 89 -9.41 1.42 -3.60
C TYR A 89 -8.87 1.22 -2.18
N GLY A 90 -7.57 1.35 -2.00
CA GLY A 90 -6.89 1.28 -0.71
C GLY A 90 -5.39 1.50 -0.87
N ALA A 91 -4.70 1.69 0.25
CA ALA A 91 -3.25 1.89 0.28
C ALA A 91 -2.63 1.13 1.45
N THR A 92 -1.37 0.75 1.29
CA THR A 92 -0.62 0.01 2.31
C THR A 92 0.89 0.30 2.21
N ILE A 93 1.67 -0.27 3.11
CA ILE A 93 3.13 -0.20 3.07
C ILE A 93 3.65 -1.27 2.09
N SER A 94 4.55 -0.89 1.19
CA SER A 94 5.23 -1.82 0.31
C SER A 94 6.40 -2.48 1.03
N GLY A 95 6.29 -3.77 1.29
CA GLY A 95 7.33 -4.54 2.00
C GLY A 95 7.55 -4.06 3.43
N SER A 96 8.80 -3.70 3.77
CA SER A 96 9.14 -3.15 5.09
C SER A 96 8.89 -1.63 5.21
N GLY A 97 8.61 -0.94 4.14
CA GLY A 97 8.61 0.53 4.04
C GLY A 97 10.01 1.04 3.71
N SER A 98 10.20 2.30 3.56
CA SER A 98 9.31 3.47 3.67
C SER A 98 8.38 3.67 2.46
N THR A 99 8.54 2.90 1.41
CA THR A 99 7.69 2.95 0.21
C THR A 99 6.24 2.63 0.55
N LEU A 100 5.31 3.45 0.03
CA LEU A 100 3.86 3.24 0.15
C LEU A 100 3.28 2.95 -1.24
N ILE A 101 2.26 2.08 -1.28
CA ILE A 101 1.59 1.66 -2.50
C ILE A 101 0.07 1.80 -2.35
N ALA A 102 -0.57 2.35 -3.35
CA ALA A 102 -2.03 2.41 -3.47
C ALA A 102 -2.50 1.58 -4.67
N TYR A 103 -3.63 0.94 -4.51
CA TYR A 103 -4.31 0.13 -5.51
C TYR A 103 -5.43 0.96 -6.12
N VAL A 104 -5.45 1.11 -7.44
CA VAL A 104 -6.31 2.08 -8.13
C VAL A 104 -6.62 1.61 -9.55
N ASP A 105 -7.62 2.17 -10.20
CA ASP A 105 -7.84 1.99 -11.62
C ASP A 105 -6.90 2.87 -12.47
N LYS A 106 -6.85 2.57 -13.77
CA LYS A 106 -6.01 3.29 -14.72
C LYS A 106 -6.34 4.79 -14.82
N ALA A 107 -7.61 5.16 -14.68
CA ALA A 107 -8.04 6.54 -14.88
C ALA A 107 -7.54 7.48 -13.77
N HIS A 108 -7.38 6.96 -12.56
CA HIS A 108 -7.02 7.75 -11.37
C HIS A 108 -5.58 7.54 -10.89
N VAL A 109 -4.79 6.66 -11.54
CA VAL A 109 -3.46 6.29 -11.02
C VAL A 109 -2.52 7.49 -10.89
N GLN A 110 -2.55 8.45 -11.83
CA GLN A 110 -1.71 9.64 -11.77
C GLN A 110 -2.17 10.59 -10.65
N ASP A 111 -3.47 10.84 -10.54
CA ASP A 111 -4.02 11.71 -9.49
C ASP A 111 -3.72 11.16 -8.10
N VAL A 112 -3.79 9.83 -7.93
CA VAL A 112 -3.44 9.16 -6.67
C VAL A 112 -1.94 9.29 -6.38
N ALA A 113 -1.08 9.06 -7.38
CA ALA A 113 0.36 9.19 -7.20
C ALA A 113 0.77 10.62 -6.82
N ASP A 114 0.18 11.61 -7.48
CA ASP A 114 0.44 13.04 -7.20
C ASP A 114 -0.08 13.43 -5.81
N ALA A 115 -1.26 12.98 -5.43
CA ALA A 115 -1.82 13.23 -4.10
C ALA A 115 -0.95 12.64 -2.98
N MET A 116 -0.46 11.40 -3.16
CA MET A 116 0.45 10.76 -2.21
C MET A 116 1.78 11.52 -2.08
N GLY A 117 2.39 11.90 -3.21
CA GLY A 117 3.63 12.65 -3.26
C GLY A 117 3.52 14.05 -2.64
N ALA A 118 2.40 14.73 -2.92
CA ALA A 118 2.13 16.07 -2.39
C ALA A 118 2.13 16.13 -0.86
N VAL A 119 1.68 15.06 -0.18
CA VAL A 119 1.73 15.00 1.29
C VAL A 119 3.17 15.08 1.80
N PHE A 120 4.09 14.34 1.21
CA PHE A 120 5.51 14.37 1.62
C PHE A 120 6.14 15.72 1.28
N THR A 121 5.94 16.22 0.06
CA THR A 121 6.46 17.50 -0.40
C THR A 121 5.99 18.64 0.50
N ALA A 122 4.71 18.69 0.86
CA ALA A 122 4.15 19.70 1.76
C ALA A 122 4.74 19.66 3.18
N ASN A 123 5.37 18.57 3.57
CA ASN A 123 6.04 18.40 4.86
C ASN A 123 7.58 18.40 4.74
N GLY A 124 8.13 18.86 3.61
CA GLY A 124 9.57 18.99 3.39
C GLY A 124 10.32 17.67 3.23
N ILE A 125 9.64 16.62 2.83
CA ILE A 125 10.22 15.29 2.58
C ILE A 125 10.30 15.07 1.07
N ASP A 126 11.50 14.93 0.55
CA ASP A 126 11.72 14.58 -0.85
C ASP A 126 11.18 13.18 -1.13
N ASN A 127 10.60 13.02 -2.31
CA ASN A 127 9.98 11.75 -2.71
C ASN A 127 9.96 11.58 -4.23
N ARG A 128 9.72 10.35 -4.68
CA ARG A 128 9.45 10.01 -6.08
C ARG A 128 8.17 9.23 -6.16
N THR A 129 7.36 9.52 -7.18
CA THR A 129 6.12 8.80 -7.46
C THR A 129 6.24 7.98 -8.74
N TYR A 130 5.51 6.86 -8.78
CA TYR A 130 5.46 5.98 -9.93
C TYR A 130 4.03 5.50 -10.16
N CYS A 131 3.63 5.44 -11.43
CA CYS A 131 2.42 4.77 -11.88
C CYS A 131 2.84 3.44 -12.52
N LEU A 132 2.39 2.33 -11.98
CA LEU A 132 2.81 0.99 -12.37
C LEU A 132 1.61 0.12 -12.74
N GLU A 133 1.86 -0.89 -13.57
CA GLU A 133 0.94 -1.99 -13.86
C GLU A 133 1.61 -3.33 -13.52
N ALA A 134 0.81 -4.39 -13.40
CA ALA A 134 1.36 -5.70 -13.12
C ALA A 134 2.02 -6.28 -14.39
N ASP A 135 3.27 -6.71 -14.27
CA ASP A 135 3.91 -7.50 -15.32
C ASP A 135 3.29 -8.90 -15.37
N THR A 136 2.84 -9.30 -16.55
CA THR A 136 2.22 -10.62 -16.81
C THR A 136 3.16 -11.59 -17.51
N THR A 137 4.34 -11.16 -17.94
CA THR A 137 5.33 -12.00 -18.63
C THR A 137 6.31 -12.64 -17.66
N GLY A 138 6.53 -12.03 -16.50
CA GLY A 138 7.47 -12.51 -15.48
C GLY A 138 8.93 -12.28 -15.87
N ALA A 139 9.85 -12.97 -15.20
CA ALA A 139 11.27 -12.84 -15.43
C ALA A 139 11.66 -13.43 -16.80
N SER A 140 12.41 -12.66 -17.60
CA SER A 140 12.99 -13.09 -18.87
C SER A 140 14.51 -13.00 -18.85
N ILE A 141 15.17 -13.92 -19.54
CA ILE A 141 16.62 -13.84 -19.78
C ILE A 141 16.82 -13.00 -21.04
N ILE A 142 17.63 -11.95 -20.93
CA ILE A 142 18.01 -11.07 -22.04
C ILE A 142 19.31 -11.59 -22.66
#